data_29de81ce0a162bd230a0f828c175da30
#
_entry.id   29de81ce0a162bd230a0f828c175da30
#
_cell.length_a   1.000
_cell.length_b   1.000
_cell.length_c   1.000
_cell.angle_alpha   90.00
_cell.angle_beta   90.00
_cell.angle_gamma   90.00
#
_symmetry.space_group_name_H-M   'P 1'
#
loop_
_entity.id
_entity.type
_entity.pdbx_description
1 polymer ?
#
loop_
_entity_poly.entity_id
_entity_poly.type
_entity_poly.pdbx_seq_one_letter_code
_entity_poly.pdbx_strand_id
1 'polypeptide(L)'
;MRTVALALCCLMLSTPLAGCLDSISSGDGIFEEPEPLRINHIQVLGTHNSYHIKPFGPTIRAYDYTHEPLDVQAEDFAVRQFELDVWWDPRGQLYVYHNQYDFRTNCATFEDCLNTLLTWSNDNPNHVPLMIWVEPKEWVRSSTDETVVLELQEMLEKIETEIGQWWPRDKTITPDDVKGDAASLREAVTTNGWPLLDDSRGKAMFILLAEDEVREAYVETFPGLNGSLMFTMNDEASETAAFYSETDPIGMGSEITRLVEEGYIVRSRADNAEDGEADNNDTARRDAAFAVGAHSISTDYPAKVDGIEYWVQVPNGPIACNPVIAPPSCDSDVIEFSDL
;
A
#
# COMPACT_ATOMS: atom_id res chain seq x y z
N MET A 1 -58.39 -1.36 58.58
CA MET A 1 -58.66 0.06 58.82
C MET A 1 -58.34 0.75 57.50
N ARG A 2 -59.21 1.00 56.69
CA ARG A 2 -60.03 2.12 56.22
C ARG A 2 -59.34 3.46 56.42
N THR A 3 -58.98 4.18 55.34
CA THR A 3 -59.46 5.55 55.15
C THR A 3 -59.38 5.97 53.71
N VAL A 4 -60.39 6.51 53.22
CA VAL A 4 -60.77 7.21 52.02
C VAL A 4 -60.31 8.66 52.07
N ALA A 5 -59.99 9.28 50.96
CA ALA A 5 -60.13 10.69 50.70
C ALA A 5 -59.92 11.00 49.24
N LEU A 6 -60.84 11.38 48.64
CA LEU A 6 -61.48 12.58 48.14
C LEU A 6 -60.75 13.28 46.97
N ALA A 7 -61.44 13.25 45.85
CA ALA A 7 -61.17 14.05 44.65
C ALA A 7 -61.53 15.51 44.85
N LEU A 8 -60.76 16.40 44.30
CA LEU A 8 -61.14 17.80 44.07
C LEU A 8 -60.88 18.21 42.61
N CYS A 9 -62.00 18.45 41.93
CA CYS A 9 -62.07 18.89 40.57
C CYS A 9 -61.95 20.41 40.56
N CYS A 10 -60.93 20.99 39.88
CA CYS A 10 -60.90 22.41 39.52
C CYS A 10 -60.95 22.59 38.04
N LEU A 11 -62.09 22.97 37.52
CA LEU A 11 -62.26 23.52 36.19
C LEU A 11 -61.60 24.92 36.16
N MET A 12 -60.64 25.09 35.22
CA MET A 12 -60.23 26.41 34.78
C MET A 12 -60.47 26.56 33.28
N LEU A 13 -61.23 27.58 32.96
CA LEU A 13 -61.51 28.02 31.59
C LEU A 13 -60.22 28.51 30.91
N SER A 14 -59.96 27.99 29.73
CA SER A 14 -58.91 28.45 28.85
C SER A 14 -59.49 29.24 27.68
N THR A 15 -59.11 30.52 27.61
CA THR A 15 -59.26 31.39 26.43
C THR A 15 -58.19 31.04 25.40
N PRO A 16 -58.50 30.94 24.10
CA PRO A 16 -57.50 30.74 23.07
C PRO A 16 -56.79 32.08 22.73
N LEU A 17 -55.49 32.18 22.99
CA LEU A 17 -54.64 33.18 22.32
C LEU A 17 -54.22 32.60 20.98
N ALA A 18 -54.73 33.22 19.94
CA ALA A 18 -54.21 33.01 18.59
C ALA A 18 -52.82 33.72 18.49
N GLY A 19 -51.76 32.95 18.65
CA GLY A 19 -50.39 33.37 18.34
C GLY A 19 -50.05 32.91 16.91
N CYS A 20 -49.64 33.80 16.06
CA CYS A 20 -49.00 33.50 14.77
C CYS A 20 -47.81 32.63 15.01
N LEU A 21 -47.87 31.36 14.60
CA LEU A 21 -46.70 30.53 14.36
C LEU A 21 -46.11 30.93 13.03
N ASP A 22 -45.05 31.76 13.07
CA ASP A 22 -44.12 31.85 11.96
C ASP A 22 -43.57 30.42 11.72
N SER A 23 -43.83 29.92 10.52
CA SER A 23 -43.26 28.69 10.02
C SER A 23 -41.74 28.88 9.94
N ILE A 24 -41.03 28.41 10.97
CA ILE A 24 -39.59 28.11 10.87
C ILE A 24 -39.54 26.97 9.85
N SER A 25 -39.17 27.28 8.63
CA SER A 25 -38.69 26.36 7.65
C SER A 25 -37.48 25.67 8.28
N SER A 26 -37.67 24.46 8.80
CA SER A 26 -36.58 23.52 9.05
C SER A 26 -35.97 23.23 7.69
N GLY A 27 -34.88 23.88 7.38
CA GLY A 27 -33.99 23.42 6.34
C GLY A 27 -33.46 22.07 6.83
N ASP A 28 -34.06 20.99 6.37
CA ASP A 28 -33.47 19.67 6.42
C ASP A 28 -32.20 19.74 5.56
N GLY A 29 -31.12 20.18 6.18
CA GLY A 29 -29.78 19.92 5.68
C GLY A 29 -29.65 18.39 5.69
N ILE A 30 -29.72 17.78 4.53
CA ILE A 30 -29.32 16.40 4.36
C ILE A 30 -27.85 16.39 4.76
N PHE A 31 -27.52 15.95 5.98
CA PHE A 31 -26.16 15.59 6.34
C PHE A 31 -25.87 14.34 5.53
N GLU A 32 -25.26 14.49 4.36
CA GLU A 32 -24.63 13.36 3.68
C GLU A 32 -23.53 12.84 4.60
N GLU A 33 -23.64 11.57 4.97
CA GLU A 33 -22.56 10.88 5.66
C GLU A 33 -21.31 10.98 4.78
N PRO A 34 -20.15 11.28 5.37
CA PRO A 34 -18.91 11.38 4.59
C PRO A 34 -18.63 10.05 3.87
N GLU A 35 -18.21 10.14 2.62
CA GLU A 35 -17.82 8.96 1.85
C GLU A 35 -16.67 8.23 2.56
N PRO A 36 -16.81 6.91 2.83
CA PRO A 36 -15.77 6.17 3.52
C PRO A 36 -14.52 6.02 2.65
N LEU A 37 -13.36 6.09 3.28
CA LEU A 37 -12.08 5.94 2.58
C LEU A 37 -11.89 4.49 2.11
N ARG A 38 -11.24 4.36 0.95
CA ARG A 38 -10.79 3.09 0.37
C ARG A 38 -9.26 3.03 0.35
N ILE A 39 -8.71 1.85 0.14
CA ILE A 39 -7.24 1.63 0.11
C ILE A 39 -6.55 2.55 -0.89
N ASN A 40 -7.16 2.78 -2.06
CA ASN A 40 -6.60 3.65 -3.11
C ASN A 40 -6.85 5.15 -2.90
N HIS A 41 -7.51 5.56 -1.81
CA HIS A 41 -7.69 6.98 -1.49
C HIS A 41 -6.51 7.61 -0.74
N ILE A 42 -5.44 6.85 -0.50
CA ILE A 42 -4.29 7.30 0.29
C ILE A 42 -2.97 7.23 -0.47
N GLN A 43 -2.01 8.03 -0.02
CA GLN A 43 -0.61 7.95 -0.45
C GLN A 43 0.26 7.57 0.76
N VAL A 44 1.24 6.70 0.53
CA VAL A 44 2.15 6.20 1.56
C VAL A 44 3.60 6.36 1.13
N LEU A 45 4.49 6.51 2.11
CA LEU A 45 5.93 6.39 1.89
C LEU A 45 6.31 4.94 1.65
N GLY A 46 7.19 4.73 0.68
CA GLY A 46 7.81 3.44 0.41
C GLY A 46 9.32 3.51 0.42
N THR A 47 9.97 2.37 0.56
CA THR A 47 11.40 2.23 0.36
C THR A 47 11.70 1.30 -0.82
N HIS A 48 12.72 1.65 -1.60
CA HIS A 48 13.29 0.83 -2.66
C HIS A 48 14.36 -0.07 -2.04
N ASN A 49 14.39 -1.35 -2.40
CA ASN A 49 15.28 -2.32 -1.75
C ASN A 49 15.28 -2.19 -0.23
N SER A 50 14.13 -2.32 0.40
CA SER A 50 13.90 -1.96 1.82
C SER A 50 14.82 -2.68 2.81
N TYR A 51 15.40 -3.79 2.42
CA TYR A 51 16.35 -4.62 3.17
C TYR A 51 17.80 -4.13 3.06
N HIS A 52 18.11 -3.18 2.16
CA HIS A 52 19.46 -2.86 1.70
C HIS A 52 20.35 -2.23 2.78
N ILE A 53 21.58 -2.72 2.86
CA ILE A 53 22.67 -2.14 3.65
C ILE A 53 23.87 -1.90 2.73
N LYS A 54 24.38 -0.68 2.67
CA LYS A 54 25.55 -0.29 1.88
C LYS A 54 26.68 -1.33 1.97
N PRO A 55 27.27 -1.76 0.84
CA PRO A 55 28.43 -2.64 0.81
C PRO A 55 29.65 -2.07 1.55
N PHE A 56 30.56 -2.95 1.98
CA PHE A 56 31.81 -2.52 2.61
C PHE A 56 32.77 -1.88 1.61
N GLY A 57 33.36 -0.76 1.97
CA GLY A 57 34.37 -0.07 1.18
C GLY A 57 33.77 0.84 0.09
N PRO A 58 34.58 1.22 -0.94
CA PRO A 58 34.10 2.03 -2.05
C PRO A 58 33.00 1.30 -2.84
N THR A 59 31.94 1.96 -3.13
CA THR A 59 30.81 1.41 -3.87
C THR A 59 30.36 2.38 -4.98
N ILE A 60 29.54 1.89 -5.90
CA ILE A 60 28.86 2.75 -6.87
C ILE A 60 27.69 3.49 -6.19
N ARG A 61 27.26 4.57 -6.80
CA ARG A 61 26.23 5.43 -6.25
C ARG A 61 24.92 4.70 -5.98
N ALA A 62 24.50 3.83 -6.89
CA ALA A 62 23.29 3.04 -6.77
C ALA A 62 23.22 2.15 -5.52
N TYR A 63 24.38 1.90 -4.85
CA TYR A 63 24.47 1.10 -3.62
C TYR A 63 24.95 1.93 -2.42
N ASP A 64 25.03 3.24 -2.57
CA ASP A 64 25.58 4.14 -1.53
C ASP A 64 24.51 4.67 -0.57
N TYR A 65 23.64 3.78 -0.08
CA TYR A 65 22.66 4.08 0.95
C TYR A 65 22.50 2.89 1.91
N THR A 66 21.82 3.10 3.01
CA THR A 66 21.52 2.05 3.99
C THR A 66 20.15 2.33 4.58
N HIS A 67 19.30 1.31 4.58
CA HIS A 67 18.05 1.34 5.30
C HIS A 67 18.18 0.79 6.72
N GLU A 68 17.42 1.36 7.64
CA GLU A 68 17.19 0.77 8.95
C GLU A 68 16.41 -0.55 8.83
N PRO A 69 16.35 -1.39 9.88
CA PRO A 69 15.49 -2.58 9.90
C PRO A 69 14.05 -2.26 9.52
N LEU A 70 13.34 -3.24 8.91
CA LEU A 70 12.00 -3.02 8.34
C LEU A 70 10.97 -2.52 9.35
N ASP A 71 11.03 -2.99 10.59
CA ASP A 71 10.19 -2.54 11.69
C ASP A 71 10.49 -1.08 12.10
N VAL A 72 11.76 -0.69 12.11
CA VAL A 72 12.17 0.71 12.37
C VAL A 72 11.71 1.63 11.23
N GLN A 73 11.80 1.18 9.97
CA GLN A 73 11.25 1.95 8.84
C GLN A 73 9.73 2.14 8.98
N ALA A 74 9.01 1.09 9.40
CA ALA A 74 7.56 1.16 9.60
C ALA A 74 7.17 2.07 10.77
N GLU A 75 7.90 2.00 11.88
CA GLU A 75 7.62 2.73 13.13
C GLU A 75 8.08 4.19 13.05
N ASP A 76 9.37 4.41 12.81
CA ASP A 76 9.98 5.74 12.95
C ASP A 76 9.82 6.61 11.71
N PHE A 77 9.66 6.00 10.52
CA PHE A 77 9.59 6.73 9.24
C PHE A 77 8.23 6.61 8.55
N ALA A 78 7.28 5.91 9.17
CA ALA A 78 5.94 5.66 8.62
C ALA A 78 5.96 5.02 7.22
N VAL A 79 6.95 4.17 6.93
CA VAL A 79 7.00 3.40 5.69
C VAL A 79 5.88 2.37 5.68
N ARG A 80 5.10 2.34 4.59
CA ARG A 80 3.98 1.39 4.39
C ARG A 80 4.09 0.62 3.07
N GLN A 81 5.12 0.93 2.27
CA GLN A 81 5.48 0.12 1.11
C GLN A 81 6.92 -0.36 1.25
N PHE A 82 7.11 -1.67 1.10
CA PHE A 82 8.41 -2.35 1.16
C PHE A 82 8.68 -3.09 -0.14
N GLU A 83 9.95 -3.20 -0.51
CA GLU A 83 10.43 -3.95 -1.66
C GLU A 83 11.48 -4.96 -1.22
N LEU A 84 11.26 -6.23 -1.58
CA LEU A 84 12.08 -7.35 -1.18
C LEU A 84 12.53 -8.15 -2.42
N ASP A 85 13.83 -8.14 -2.69
CA ASP A 85 14.46 -8.93 -3.76
C ASP A 85 14.73 -10.34 -3.27
N VAL A 86 14.06 -11.32 -3.85
CA VAL A 86 14.05 -12.69 -3.37
C VAL A 86 14.86 -13.59 -4.30
N TRP A 87 15.86 -14.26 -3.75
CA TRP A 87 16.69 -15.25 -4.42
C TRP A 87 16.36 -16.65 -3.95
N TRP A 88 16.15 -17.56 -4.88
CA TRP A 88 15.93 -18.95 -4.55
C TRP A 88 17.24 -19.75 -4.51
N ASP A 89 17.47 -20.43 -3.38
CA ASP A 89 18.49 -21.46 -3.28
C ASP A 89 17.84 -22.81 -3.59
N PRO A 90 18.36 -23.61 -4.53
CA PRO A 90 17.82 -24.94 -4.85
C PRO A 90 17.68 -25.90 -3.66
N ARG A 91 18.29 -25.58 -2.51
CA ARG A 91 18.10 -26.27 -1.24
C ARG A 91 16.80 -25.90 -0.53
N GLY A 92 16.03 -24.98 -1.07
CA GLY A 92 14.69 -24.62 -0.63
C GLY A 92 14.61 -23.39 0.29
N GLN A 93 15.69 -22.61 0.43
CA GLN A 93 15.69 -21.35 1.19
C GLN A 93 15.52 -20.16 0.25
N LEU A 94 14.68 -19.22 0.63
CA LEU A 94 14.57 -17.91 0.00
C LEU A 94 15.41 -16.89 0.76
N TYR A 95 16.39 -16.29 0.06
CA TYR A 95 17.26 -15.24 0.60
C TYR A 95 16.85 -13.87 0.06
N VAL A 96 17.12 -12.83 0.86
CA VAL A 96 16.80 -11.44 0.49
C VAL A 96 18.07 -10.61 0.41
N TYR A 97 18.46 -10.23 -0.80
CA TYR A 97 19.57 -9.32 -1.10
C TYR A 97 19.51 -8.86 -2.56
N HIS A 98 20.19 -7.76 -2.92
CA HIS A 98 20.09 -7.18 -4.27
C HIS A 98 20.81 -8.03 -5.34
N ASN A 99 22.13 -8.27 -5.18
CA ASN A 99 22.90 -9.11 -6.10
C ASN A 99 24.23 -9.58 -5.48
N GLN A 100 25.01 -10.35 -6.22
CA GLN A 100 26.27 -10.94 -5.74
C GLN A 100 27.36 -9.91 -5.30
N TYR A 101 27.26 -8.66 -5.72
CA TYR A 101 28.19 -7.57 -5.36
C TYR A 101 27.59 -6.67 -4.27
N ASP A 102 26.31 -6.76 -4.08
CA ASP A 102 25.50 -5.98 -3.17
C ASP A 102 24.55 -6.92 -2.40
N PHE A 103 25.11 -7.66 -1.44
CA PHE A 103 24.45 -8.74 -0.74
C PHE A 103 24.18 -8.44 0.74
N ARG A 104 24.50 -7.23 1.22
CA ARG A 104 24.23 -6.87 2.60
C ARG A 104 22.75 -6.52 2.76
N THR A 105 22.17 -7.08 3.81
CA THR A 105 20.74 -7.01 4.06
C THR A 105 20.47 -6.89 5.56
N ASN A 106 19.37 -6.24 5.93
CA ASN A 106 18.90 -6.17 7.31
C ASN A 106 17.96 -7.33 7.69
N CYS A 107 17.51 -8.13 6.70
CA CYS A 107 16.79 -9.40 6.92
C CYS A 107 17.28 -10.45 5.91
N ALA A 108 17.99 -11.48 6.38
CA ALA A 108 18.77 -12.37 5.51
C ALA A 108 17.92 -13.35 4.69
N THR A 109 16.73 -13.72 5.19
CA THR A 109 15.81 -14.63 4.52
C THR A 109 14.44 -13.97 4.34
N PHE A 110 13.65 -14.46 3.40
CA PHE A 110 12.31 -13.97 3.19
C PHE A 110 11.43 -14.15 4.44
N GLU A 111 11.60 -15.30 5.12
CA GLU A 111 10.99 -15.56 6.44
C GLU A 111 11.35 -14.48 7.47
N ASP A 112 12.64 -14.11 7.59
CA ASP A 112 13.10 -13.09 8.55
C ASP A 112 12.42 -11.74 8.26
N CYS A 113 12.35 -11.34 6.97
CA CYS A 113 11.72 -10.10 6.57
C CYS A 113 10.22 -10.09 6.88
N LEU A 114 9.50 -11.17 6.53
CA LEU A 114 8.07 -11.31 6.81
C LEU A 114 7.78 -11.29 8.31
N ASN A 115 8.55 -12.03 9.10
CA ASN A 115 8.36 -12.08 10.57
C ASN A 115 8.63 -10.72 11.23
N THR A 116 9.62 -9.96 10.75
CA THR A 116 9.91 -8.61 11.25
C THR A 116 8.70 -7.69 11.02
N LEU A 117 8.18 -7.63 9.78
CA LEU A 117 7.02 -6.80 9.45
C LEU A 117 5.73 -7.29 10.14
N LEU A 118 5.51 -8.61 10.23
CA LEU A 118 4.34 -9.17 10.91
C LEU A 118 4.36 -8.86 12.41
N THR A 119 5.52 -8.92 13.04
CA THR A 119 5.66 -8.57 14.47
C THR A 119 5.27 -7.12 14.70
N TRP A 120 5.82 -6.21 13.90
CA TRP A 120 5.44 -4.80 13.94
C TRP A 120 3.93 -4.59 13.68
N SER A 121 3.37 -5.25 12.65
CA SER A 121 1.94 -5.18 12.31
C SER A 121 1.02 -5.68 13.44
N ASN A 122 1.46 -6.68 14.22
CA ASN A 122 0.71 -7.17 15.37
C ASN A 122 0.69 -6.16 16.52
N ASP A 123 1.80 -5.45 16.71
CA ASP A 123 1.92 -4.43 17.75
C ASP A 123 1.19 -3.12 17.35
N ASN A 124 0.97 -2.92 16.05
CA ASN A 124 0.32 -1.73 15.46
C ASN A 124 -0.95 -2.07 14.67
N PRO A 125 -1.99 -2.69 15.26
CA PRO A 125 -3.11 -3.31 14.53
C PRO A 125 -3.98 -2.33 13.72
N ASN A 126 -3.83 -1.04 13.91
CA ASN A 126 -4.60 0.01 13.23
C ASN A 126 -3.87 0.65 12.04
N HIS A 127 -2.67 0.18 11.69
CA HIS A 127 -1.93 0.69 10.54
C HIS A 127 -2.71 0.53 9.23
N VAL A 128 -2.51 1.43 8.26
CA VAL A 128 -3.04 1.25 6.90
C VAL A 128 -2.37 0.04 6.23
N PRO A 129 -2.98 -0.59 5.22
CA PRO A 129 -2.42 -1.79 4.60
C PRO A 129 -0.96 -1.61 4.16
N LEU A 130 -0.10 -2.57 4.52
CA LEU A 130 1.25 -2.64 3.98
C LEU A 130 1.20 -3.12 2.53
N MET A 131 2.04 -2.53 1.67
CA MET A 131 2.28 -2.97 0.30
C MET A 131 3.66 -3.61 0.24
N ILE A 132 3.74 -4.93 0.15
CA ILE A 132 5.00 -5.68 0.11
C ILE A 132 5.23 -6.13 -1.33
N TRP A 133 6.14 -5.46 -2.02
CA TRP A 133 6.55 -5.78 -3.38
C TRP A 133 7.64 -6.82 -3.34
N VAL A 134 7.41 -7.94 -4.00
CA VAL A 134 8.33 -9.09 -4.03
C VAL A 134 8.91 -9.20 -5.42
N GLU A 135 10.21 -8.98 -5.55
CA GLU A 135 10.96 -9.11 -6.81
C GLU A 135 11.73 -10.42 -6.85
N PRO A 136 11.25 -11.44 -7.58
CA PRO A 136 12.03 -12.65 -7.80
C PRO A 136 13.28 -12.36 -8.61
N LYS A 137 14.45 -12.68 -8.06
CA LYS A 137 15.74 -12.53 -8.75
C LYS A 137 16.15 -13.85 -9.36
N GLU A 138 16.37 -13.85 -10.66
CA GLU A 138 16.73 -15.03 -11.43
C GLU A 138 18.13 -14.97 -12.00
N TRP A 139 18.78 -16.13 -12.02
CA TRP A 139 20.06 -16.31 -12.69
C TRP A 139 19.94 -16.37 -14.21
N VAL A 140 18.77 -16.78 -14.74
CA VAL A 140 18.56 -17.01 -16.16
C VAL A 140 17.29 -16.30 -16.60
N ARG A 141 17.42 -15.08 -17.04
CA ARG A 141 16.38 -14.37 -17.80
C ARG A 141 16.44 -14.85 -19.26
N SER A 142 15.30 -15.19 -19.84
CA SER A 142 15.10 -15.65 -21.20
C SER A 142 15.81 -16.95 -21.55
N SER A 143 15.29 -18.08 -21.11
CA SER A 143 15.64 -19.39 -21.65
C SER A 143 14.40 -20.04 -22.26
N THR A 144 14.55 -20.65 -23.44
CA THR A 144 13.55 -21.56 -24.01
C THR A 144 13.74 -23.00 -23.51
N ASP A 145 14.55 -23.18 -22.46
CA ASP A 145 14.81 -24.49 -21.86
C ASP A 145 13.68 -24.80 -20.86
N GLU A 146 13.01 -25.92 -21.07
CA GLU A 146 11.90 -26.37 -20.20
C GLU A 146 12.33 -26.53 -18.74
N THR A 147 13.61 -26.82 -18.48
CA THR A 147 14.15 -26.94 -17.12
C THR A 147 14.12 -25.60 -16.39
N VAL A 148 14.43 -24.50 -17.08
CA VAL A 148 14.44 -23.15 -16.48
C VAL A 148 13.01 -22.69 -16.18
N VAL A 149 12.06 -23.04 -17.03
CA VAL A 149 10.64 -22.71 -16.78
C VAL A 149 10.12 -23.43 -15.53
N LEU A 150 10.50 -24.69 -15.34
CA LEU A 150 10.13 -25.45 -14.12
C LEU A 150 10.76 -24.83 -12.87
N GLU A 151 12.05 -24.45 -12.91
CA GLU A 151 12.71 -23.78 -11.79
C GLU A 151 12.03 -22.47 -11.43
N LEU A 152 11.58 -21.68 -12.41
CA LEU A 152 10.85 -20.45 -12.19
C LEU A 152 9.49 -20.69 -11.50
N GLN A 153 8.72 -21.64 -11.97
CA GLN A 153 7.44 -22.00 -11.36
C GLN A 153 7.64 -22.49 -9.92
N GLU A 154 8.63 -23.35 -9.68
CA GLU A 154 8.98 -23.82 -8.33
C GLU A 154 9.36 -22.67 -7.41
N MET A 155 10.10 -21.67 -7.88
CA MET A 155 10.43 -20.47 -7.12
C MET A 155 9.18 -19.65 -6.75
N LEU A 156 8.29 -19.40 -7.70
CA LEU A 156 7.06 -18.66 -7.50
C LEU A 156 6.12 -19.37 -6.54
N GLU A 157 5.96 -20.70 -6.67
CA GLU A 157 5.20 -21.53 -5.73
C GLU A 157 5.83 -21.53 -4.32
N LYS A 158 7.16 -21.48 -4.24
CA LYS A 158 7.86 -21.39 -2.95
C LYS A 158 7.63 -20.03 -2.28
N ILE A 159 7.65 -18.92 -3.03
CA ILE A 159 7.31 -17.59 -2.52
C ILE A 159 5.89 -17.57 -1.97
N GLU A 160 4.91 -18.05 -2.75
CA GLU A 160 3.51 -18.20 -2.31
C GLU A 160 3.38 -19.03 -1.02
N THR A 161 4.10 -20.15 -0.97
CA THR A 161 4.10 -21.04 0.19
C THR A 161 4.65 -20.34 1.43
N GLU A 162 5.75 -19.59 1.31
CA GLU A 162 6.33 -18.88 2.46
C GLU A 162 5.44 -17.71 2.92
N ILE A 163 4.84 -16.97 1.98
CA ILE A 163 3.83 -15.96 2.34
C ILE A 163 2.72 -16.61 3.16
N GLY A 164 2.10 -17.69 2.65
CA GLY A 164 1.01 -18.37 3.34
C GLY A 164 1.41 -19.05 4.66
N GLN A 165 2.68 -19.40 4.83
CA GLN A 165 3.22 -20.00 6.06
C GLN A 165 3.50 -18.96 7.15
N TRP A 166 4.07 -17.81 6.77
CA TRP A 166 4.58 -16.82 7.71
C TRP A 166 3.68 -15.61 7.89
N TRP A 167 2.72 -15.37 6.97
CA TRP A 167 1.75 -14.28 7.08
C TRP A 167 0.33 -14.83 7.19
N PRO A 168 -0.41 -14.54 8.28
CA PRO A 168 -1.77 -15.06 8.49
C PRO A 168 -2.74 -14.63 7.39
N ARG A 169 -3.59 -15.57 6.94
CA ARG A 169 -4.59 -15.28 5.88
C ARG A 169 -5.56 -14.16 6.22
N ASP A 170 -5.97 -14.05 7.47
CA ASP A 170 -6.85 -12.99 7.96
C ASP A 170 -6.17 -11.60 8.02
N LYS A 171 -4.85 -11.58 7.93
CA LYS A 171 -4.03 -10.36 7.79
C LYS A 171 -3.55 -10.11 6.36
N THR A 172 -4.02 -10.87 5.38
CA THR A 172 -3.67 -10.71 3.97
C THR A 172 -4.88 -10.21 3.19
N ILE A 173 -4.69 -9.20 2.35
CA ILE A 173 -5.64 -8.78 1.33
C ILE A 173 -5.19 -9.43 0.02
N THR A 174 -5.97 -10.37 -0.49
CA THR A 174 -5.65 -11.13 -1.71
C THR A 174 -6.38 -10.59 -2.93
N PRO A 175 -5.98 -10.99 -4.15
CA PRO A 175 -6.74 -10.70 -5.36
C PRO A 175 -8.22 -11.13 -5.28
N ASP A 176 -8.51 -12.29 -4.66
CA ASP A 176 -9.89 -12.77 -4.47
C ASP A 176 -10.70 -11.87 -3.53
N ASP A 177 -10.08 -11.34 -2.46
CA ASP A 177 -10.75 -10.40 -1.53
C ASP A 177 -11.14 -9.10 -2.24
N VAL A 178 -10.30 -8.62 -3.15
CA VAL A 178 -10.55 -7.38 -3.93
C VAL A 178 -11.53 -7.64 -5.06
N LYS A 179 -11.38 -8.76 -5.77
CA LYS A 179 -12.24 -9.13 -6.88
C LYS A 179 -13.69 -9.34 -6.45
N GLY A 180 -13.91 -10.02 -5.32
CA GLY A 180 -15.23 -10.36 -4.83
C GLY A 180 -16.08 -11.04 -5.91
N ASP A 181 -17.28 -10.52 -6.14
CA ASP A 181 -18.24 -11.06 -7.14
C ASP A 181 -18.04 -10.48 -8.56
N ALA A 182 -17.04 -9.62 -8.80
CA ALA A 182 -16.75 -9.07 -10.11
C ALA A 182 -16.24 -10.14 -11.10
N ALA A 183 -16.43 -9.94 -12.39
CA ALA A 183 -15.99 -10.88 -13.42
C ALA A 183 -14.46 -10.97 -13.52
N SER A 184 -13.75 -9.88 -13.17
CA SER A 184 -12.30 -9.81 -13.17
C SER A 184 -11.79 -8.87 -12.08
N LEU A 185 -10.51 -9.00 -11.71
CA LEU A 185 -9.88 -8.07 -10.77
C LEU A 185 -9.88 -6.64 -11.31
N ARG A 186 -9.59 -6.49 -12.62
CA ARG A 186 -9.68 -5.18 -13.30
C ARG A 186 -11.05 -4.55 -13.15
N GLU A 187 -12.14 -5.29 -13.43
CA GLU A 187 -13.51 -4.76 -13.27
C GLU A 187 -13.77 -4.35 -11.83
N ALA A 188 -13.31 -5.14 -10.85
CA ALA A 188 -13.48 -4.81 -9.45
C ALA A 188 -12.86 -3.44 -9.11
N VAL A 189 -11.59 -3.23 -9.44
CA VAL A 189 -10.88 -1.99 -9.04
C VAL A 189 -11.33 -0.77 -9.83
N THR A 190 -11.71 -0.93 -11.12
CA THR A 190 -12.10 0.20 -11.98
C THR A 190 -13.58 0.56 -11.90
N THR A 191 -14.44 -0.31 -11.37
CA THR A 191 -15.89 -0.12 -11.37
C THR A 191 -16.48 -0.16 -9.96
N ASN A 192 -16.09 -1.14 -9.14
CA ASN A 192 -16.63 -1.33 -7.79
C ASN A 192 -15.78 -0.61 -6.73
N GLY A 193 -14.52 -0.32 -7.06
CA GLY A 193 -13.51 0.29 -6.19
C GLY A 193 -12.88 -0.71 -5.21
N TRP A 194 -11.78 -0.29 -4.61
CA TRP A 194 -11.03 -1.05 -3.62
C TRP A 194 -11.81 -1.26 -2.31
N PRO A 195 -11.42 -2.25 -1.49
CA PRO A 195 -11.98 -2.42 -0.14
C PRO A 195 -11.88 -1.16 0.70
N LEU A 196 -12.77 -1.03 1.67
CA LEU A 196 -12.74 0.08 2.62
C LEU A 196 -11.44 0.07 3.43
N LEU A 197 -10.89 1.24 3.68
CA LEU A 197 -9.63 1.39 4.41
C LEU A 197 -9.74 0.83 5.83
N ASP A 198 -10.85 1.09 6.51
CA ASP A 198 -11.07 0.62 7.89
C ASP A 198 -11.22 -0.90 8.00
N ASP A 199 -11.78 -1.56 6.98
CA ASP A 199 -11.87 -3.03 6.91
C ASP A 199 -10.51 -3.68 6.55
N SER A 200 -9.56 -2.85 6.12
CA SER A 200 -8.25 -3.26 5.61
C SER A 200 -7.10 -3.00 6.57
N ARG A 201 -7.36 -2.33 7.70
CA ARG A 201 -6.33 -2.02 8.70
C ARG A 201 -5.69 -3.26 9.29
N GLY A 202 -4.40 -3.16 9.62
CA GLY A 202 -3.61 -4.25 10.20
C GLY A 202 -3.32 -5.40 9.24
N LYS A 203 -3.51 -5.20 7.91
CA LYS A 203 -3.29 -6.21 6.87
C LYS A 203 -2.18 -5.81 5.91
N ALA A 204 -1.77 -6.74 5.06
CA ALA A 204 -0.82 -6.50 3.97
C ALA A 204 -1.36 -7.02 2.63
N MET A 205 -0.89 -6.39 1.56
CA MET A 205 -0.99 -6.85 0.18
C MET A 205 0.41 -7.25 -0.29
N PHE A 206 0.52 -8.36 -0.98
CA PHE A 206 1.75 -8.81 -1.62
C PHE A 206 1.64 -8.58 -3.13
N ILE A 207 2.65 -7.99 -3.74
CA ILE A 207 2.64 -7.62 -5.15
C ILE A 207 3.89 -8.22 -5.81
N LEU A 208 3.71 -9.06 -6.81
CA LEU A 208 4.79 -9.58 -7.62
C LEU A 208 5.36 -8.46 -8.49
N LEU A 209 6.58 -8.02 -8.17
CA LEU A 209 7.34 -7.05 -8.94
C LEU A 209 8.08 -7.77 -10.05
N ALA A 210 7.38 -8.11 -11.10
CA ALA A 210 7.94 -8.80 -12.25
C ALA A 210 7.12 -8.52 -13.51
N GLU A 211 7.80 -8.56 -14.64
CA GLU A 211 7.24 -8.39 -15.97
C GLU A 211 7.47 -9.66 -16.82
N ASP A 212 6.92 -9.67 -18.02
CA ASP A 212 7.13 -10.69 -19.06
C ASP A 212 7.00 -12.14 -18.55
N GLU A 213 8.02 -12.95 -18.76
CA GLU A 213 8.02 -14.39 -18.51
C GLU A 213 7.72 -14.77 -17.06
N VAL A 214 8.20 -13.99 -16.09
CA VAL A 214 7.98 -14.26 -14.66
C VAL A 214 6.53 -14.04 -14.28
N ARG A 215 5.96 -12.91 -14.71
CA ARG A 215 4.54 -12.60 -14.52
C ARG A 215 3.66 -13.62 -15.23
N GLU A 216 3.99 -13.96 -16.49
CA GLU A 216 3.23 -14.93 -17.27
C GLU A 216 3.21 -16.31 -16.59
N ALA A 217 4.35 -16.80 -16.11
CA ALA A 217 4.44 -18.06 -15.37
C ALA A 217 3.57 -18.05 -14.10
N TYR A 218 3.51 -16.92 -13.40
CA TYR A 218 2.67 -16.78 -12.21
C TYR A 218 1.18 -16.80 -12.57
N VAL A 219 0.76 -16.07 -13.60
CA VAL A 219 -0.63 -16.03 -14.07
C VAL A 219 -1.06 -17.37 -14.68
N GLU A 220 -0.15 -18.13 -15.30
CA GLU A 220 -0.43 -19.50 -15.75
C GLU A 220 -0.69 -20.46 -14.57
N THR A 221 0.05 -20.29 -13.46
CA THR A 221 -0.16 -21.07 -12.23
C THR A 221 -1.46 -20.68 -11.53
N PHE A 222 -1.81 -19.40 -11.53
CA PHE A 222 -3.01 -18.84 -10.90
C PHE A 222 -3.88 -18.08 -11.91
N PRO A 223 -4.64 -18.78 -12.79
CA PRO A 223 -5.46 -18.12 -13.81
C PRO A 223 -6.45 -17.12 -13.22
N GLY A 224 -6.39 -15.86 -13.67
CA GLY A 224 -7.19 -14.77 -13.12
C GLY A 224 -6.83 -14.40 -11.68
N LEU A 225 -5.67 -14.84 -11.19
CA LEU A 225 -5.19 -14.75 -9.81
C LEU A 225 -6.10 -15.43 -8.78
N ASN A 226 -6.94 -16.39 -9.22
CA ASN A 226 -7.83 -17.09 -8.29
C ASN A 226 -7.02 -17.99 -7.34
N GLY A 227 -7.19 -17.76 -6.04
CA GLY A 227 -6.51 -18.49 -4.98
C GLY A 227 -5.06 -18.08 -4.73
N SER A 228 -4.52 -17.08 -5.46
CA SER A 228 -3.19 -16.55 -5.20
C SER A 228 -3.17 -15.60 -4.00
N LEU A 229 -1.99 -15.42 -3.41
CA LEU A 229 -1.75 -14.44 -2.34
C LEU A 229 -1.19 -13.12 -2.90
N MET A 230 -0.50 -13.17 -4.05
CA MET A 230 0.10 -11.99 -4.66
C MET A 230 -0.76 -11.43 -5.80
N PHE A 231 -0.82 -10.11 -5.86
CA PHE A 231 -1.19 -9.36 -7.06
C PHE A 231 -0.03 -9.36 -8.05
N THR A 232 -0.30 -9.00 -9.30
CA THR A 232 0.74 -8.83 -10.34
C THR A 232 0.67 -7.43 -10.93
N MET A 233 1.83 -6.95 -11.43
CA MET A 233 1.84 -5.81 -12.35
C MET A 233 1.37 -6.30 -13.73
N ASN A 234 0.47 -5.55 -14.36
CA ASN A 234 -0.08 -5.94 -15.66
C ASN A 234 -0.28 -4.72 -16.57
N ASP A 235 -0.45 -4.98 -17.85
CA ASP A 235 -1.05 -4.00 -18.74
C ASP A 235 -2.56 -3.90 -18.54
N GLU A 236 -3.16 -2.82 -18.97
CA GLU A 236 -4.58 -2.52 -18.77
C GLU A 236 -5.52 -3.50 -19.50
N ALA A 237 -5.05 -4.22 -20.50
CA ALA A 237 -5.84 -5.22 -21.22
C ALA A 237 -6.03 -6.50 -20.40
N SER A 238 -5.17 -6.72 -19.39
CA SER A 238 -5.25 -7.89 -18.53
C SER A 238 -6.47 -7.86 -17.60
N GLU A 239 -7.11 -9.00 -17.45
CA GLU A 239 -8.19 -9.21 -16.46
C GLU A 239 -7.69 -9.13 -15.02
N THR A 240 -6.37 -9.26 -14.81
CA THR A 240 -5.71 -9.22 -13.50
C THR A 240 -5.08 -7.86 -13.18
N ALA A 241 -5.30 -6.84 -14.03
CA ALA A 241 -4.76 -5.50 -13.84
C ALA A 241 -5.33 -4.83 -12.58
N ALA A 242 -4.44 -4.45 -11.66
CA ALA A 242 -4.76 -3.71 -10.43
C ALA A 242 -3.61 -2.81 -9.97
N PHE A 243 -2.36 -3.24 -10.20
CA PHE A 243 -1.14 -2.54 -9.77
C PHE A 243 -0.25 -2.19 -10.95
N TYR A 244 0.40 -1.01 -10.86
CA TYR A 244 1.40 -0.52 -11.81
C TYR A 244 2.63 0.02 -11.07
N SER A 245 3.78 -0.02 -11.73
CA SER A 245 5.00 0.63 -11.27
C SER A 245 5.54 1.54 -12.37
N GLU A 246 5.35 2.85 -12.20
CA GLU A 246 5.82 3.89 -13.09
C GLU A 246 6.84 4.76 -12.38
N THR A 247 8.12 4.53 -12.66
CA THR A 247 9.23 5.11 -11.89
C THR A 247 9.63 6.51 -12.34
N ASP A 248 9.09 7.02 -13.45
CA ASP A 248 9.32 8.38 -13.95
C ASP A 248 8.07 9.27 -13.81
N PRO A 249 7.80 9.84 -12.64
CA PRO A 249 6.63 10.68 -12.42
C PRO A 249 6.69 12.02 -13.16
N ILE A 250 7.87 12.44 -13.64
CA ILE A 250 8.03 13.66 -14.43
C ILE A 250 7.66 13.39 -15.90
N GLY A 251 8.23 12.36 -16.50
CA GLY A 251 7.98 12.00 -17.91
C GLY A 251 6.62 11.34 -18.13
N MET A 252 6.17 10.51 -17.17
CA MET A 252 4.94 9.73 -17.26
C MET A 252 3.80 10.27 -16.37
N GLY A 253 3.90 11.50 -15.87
CA GLY A 253 2.97 12.05 -14.89
C GLY A 253 1.51 12.04 -15.33
N SER A 254 1.21 12.34 -16.59
CA SER A 254 -0.15 12.28 -17.12
C SER A 254 -0.70 10.85 -17.19
N GLU A 255 0.15 9.88 -17.45
CA GLU A 255 -0.21 8.47 -17.49
C GLU A 255 -0.48 7.94 -16.07
N ILE A 256 0.37 8.28 -15.11
CA ILE A 256 0.15 7.94 -13.68
C ILE A 256 -1.18 8.51 -13.22
N THR A 257 -1.45 9.79 -13.47
CA THR A 257 -2.73 10.42 -13.07
C THR A 257 -3.92 9.71 -13.71
N ARG A 258 -3.86 9.36 -14.99
CA ARG A 258 -4.92 8.61 -15.67
C ARG A 258 -5.18 7.24 -15.04
N LEU A 259 -4.12 6.46 -14.78
CA LEU A 259 -4.24 5.16 -14.12
C LEU A 259 -4.87 5.27 -12.73
N VAL A 260 -4.49 6.30 -11.97
CA VAL A 260 -5.08 6.60 -10.66
C VAL A 260 -6.56 6.95 -10.77
N GLU A 261 -6.94 7.81 -11.72
CA GLU A 261 -8.34 8.17 -11.98
C GLU A 261 -9.20 6.98 -12.40
N GLU A 262 -8.60 6.00 -13.07
CA GLU A 262 -9.27 4.75 -13.46
C GLU A 262 -9.37 3.72 -12.32
N GLY A 263 -8.76 4.00 -11.15
CA GLY A 263 -8.88 3.18 -9.94
C GLY A 263 -7.73 2.22 -9.69
N TYR A 264 -6.68 2.22 -10.51
CA TYR A 264 -5.51 1.39 -10.29
C TYR A 264 -4.62 1.95 -9.18
N ILE A 265 -3.89 1.08 -8.47
CA ILE A 265 -2.84 1.50 -7.54
C ILE A 265 -1.51 1.61 -8.30
N VAL A 266 -0.88 2.77 -8.21
CA VAL A 266 0.38 3.06 -8.88
C VAL A 266 1.49 3.31 -7.85
N ARG A 267 2.61 2.58 -7.99
CA ARG A 267 3.88 2.88 -7.32
C ARG A 267 4.70 3.80 -8.21
N SER A 268 5.38 4.79 -7.60
CA SER A 268 6.37 5.62 -8.29
C SER A 268 7.62 5.81 -7.45
N ARG A 269 8.64 6.48 -8.00
CA ARG A 269 9.91 6.76 -7.31
C ARG A 269 10.10 8.24 -7.05
N ALA A 270 10.59 8.56 -5.85
CA ALA A 270 10.96 9.92 -5.44
C ALA A 270 12.39 10.31 -5.88
N ASP A 271 13.22 9.31 -6.06
CA ASP A 271 14.64 9.47 -6.40
C ASP A 271 15.16 8.28 -7.22
N ASN A 272 16.23 8.54 -7.94
CA ASN A 272 17.02 7.54 -8.64
C ASN A 272 18.50 7.91 -8.46
N ALA A 273 19.28 7.00 -7.93
CA ALA A 273 20.70 7.25 -7.66
C ALA A 273 21.51 7.71 -8.90
N GLU A 274 21.12 7.25 -10.09
CA GLU A 274 21.80 7.64 -11.34
C GLU A 274 21.51 9.09 -11.74
N ASP A 275 20.33 9.61 -11.39
CA ASP A 275 19.93 10.99 -11.69
C ASP A 275 20.43 11.99 -10.63
N GLY A 276 20.74 11.49 -9.43
CA GLY A 276 21.46 12.24 -8.40
C GLY A 276 20.61 13.23 -7.62
N GLU A 277 19.30 12.98 -7.47
CA GLU A 277 18.40 13.86 -6.72
C GLU A 277 18.88 14.08 -5.28
N ALA A 278 19.29 13.03 -4.60
CA ALA A 278 19.74 13.14 -3.20
C ALA A 278 21.00 13.98 -3.04
N ASP A 279 21.98 13.89 -3.96
CA ASP A 279 23.21 14.67 -3.87
C ASP A 279 23.01 16.15 -4.18
N ASN A 280 22.06 16.46 -5.04
CA ASN A 280 21.79 17.82 -5.47
C ASN A 280 20.66 18.44 -4.64
N ASN A 281 20.10 17.70 -3.68
CA ASN A 281 18.88 18.07 -2.97
C ASN A 281 17.76 18.49 -3.94
N ASP A 282 17.63 17.75 -5.05
CA ASP A 282 16.60 17.99 -6.06
C ASP A 282 15.34 17.23 -5.70
N THR A 283 14.29 17.95 -5.43
CA THR A 283 12.99 17.39 -4.99
C THR A 283 11.97 17.27 -6.11
N ALA A 284 12.33 17.60 -7.35
CA ALA A 284 11.37 17.68 -8.46
C ALA A 284 10.66 16.35 -8.74
N ARG A 285 11.40 15.22 -8.74
CA ARG A 285 10.82 13.89 -8.94
C ARG A 285 9.91 13.51 -7.78
N ARG A 286 10.36 13.71 -6.54
CA ARG A 286 9.56 13.48 -5.33
C ARG A 286 8.24 14.26 -5.36
N ASP A 287 8.33 15.57 -5.62
CA ASP A 287 7.18 16.46 -5.61
C ASP A 287 6.20 16.10 -6.75
N ALA A 288 6.73 15.70 -7.91
CA ALA A 288 5.94 15.19 -9.02
C ALA A 288 5.22 13.88 -8.63
N ALA A 289 5.91 12.91 -8.02
CA ALA A 289 5.32 11.63 -7.63
C ALA A 289 4.09 11.80 -6.70
N PHE A 290 4.19 12.70 -5.72
CA PHE A 290 3.04 13.04 -4.88
C PHE A 290 1.94 13.75 -5.64
N ALA A 291 2.29 14.73 -6.49
CA ALA A 291 1.31 15.56 -7.20
C ALA A 291 0.48 14.79 -8.24
N VAL A 292 1.06 13.78 -8.90
CA VAL A 292 0.37 12.95 -9.91
C VAL A 292 -0.52 11.88 -9.31
N GLY A 293 -0.54 11.75 -7.97
CA GLY A 293 -1.41 10.83 -7.27
C GLY A 293 -0.86 9.41 -7.15
N ALA A 294 0.44 9.16 -7.35
CA ALA A 294 1.01 7.83 -7.07
C ALA A 294 0.68 7.41 -5.62
N HIS A 295 0.29 6.14 -5.43
CA HIS A 295 -0.19 5.64 -4.14
C HIS A 295 0.95 5.28 -3.18
N SER A 296 2.06 4.75 -3.71
CA SER A 296 3.27 4.51 -2.93
C SER A 296 4.45 5.20 -3.61
N ILE A 297 5.18 5.99 -2.85
CA ILE A 297 6.32 6.77 -3.33
C ILE A 297 7.58 6.20 -2.69
N SER A 298 8.31 5.43 -3.49
CA SER A 298 9.48 4.66 -3.11
C SER A 298 10.75 5.53 -3.15
N THR A 299 11.60 5.41 -2.13
CA THR A 299 12.84 6.21 -1.99
C THR A 299 13.97 5.39 -1.40
N ASP A 300 15.23 5.81 -1.67
CA ASP A 300 16.42 5.34 -0.98
C ASP A 300 16.68 6.17 0.31
N TYR A 301 15.93 7.26 0.53
CA TYR A 301 16.13 8.22 1.64
C TYR A 301 14.83 8.51 2.41
N PRO A 302 14.27 7.52 3.15
CA PRO A 302 13.04 7.71 3.92
C PRO A 302 13.23 8.60 5.16
N ALA A 303 14.49 8.86 5.54
CA ALA A 303 14.88 9.67 6.69
C ALA A 303 16.11 10.51 6.38
N LYS A 304 16.41 11.46 7.27
CA LYS A 304 17.62 12.28 7.18
C LYS A 304 18.86 11.43 7.40
N VAL A 305 19.85 11.60 6.52
CA VAL A 305 21.16 10.97 6.61
C VAL A 305 22.23 12.06 6.77
N ASP A 306 23.20 11.85 7.63
CA ASP A 306 24.29 12.80 7.85
C ASP A 306 25.03 13.12 6.54
N GLY A 307 25.09 14.40 6.21
CA GLY A 307 25.77 14.91 5.00
C GLY A 307 24.90 14.90 3.73
N ILE A 308 23.64 14.42 3.82
CA ILE A 308 22.64 14.48 2.74
C ILE A 308 21.46 15.32 3.20
N GLU A 309 21.15 16.40 2.48
CA GLU A 309 20.04 17.29 2.83
C GLU A 309 18.69 16.79 2.29
N TYR A 310 18.72 15.80 1.39
CA TYR A 310 17.55 15.20 0.77
C TYR A 310 16.97 14.08 1.65
N TRP A 311 15.68 14.09 1.81
CA TRP A 311 14.89 12.96 2.33
C TRP A 311 13.44 13.10 1.86
N VAL A 312 12.67 12.02 1.97
CA VAL A 312 11.27 11.96 1.54
C VAL A 312 10.36 11.79 2.74
N GLN A 313 9.34 12.62 2.81
CA GLN A 313 8.24 12.51 3.76
C GLN A 313 6.93 12.68 3.01
N VAL A 314 5.90 11.99 3.46
CA VAL A 314 4.54 12.19 2.96
C VAL A 314 4.05 13.59 3.34
N PRO A 315 3.45 14.36 2.42
CA PRO A 315 2.89 15.66 2.74
C PRO A 315 1.74 15.57 3.76
N ASN A 316 1.75 16.44 4.76
CA ASN A 316 0.67 16.59 5.74
C ASN A 316 0.42 15.40 6.67
N GLY A 317 1.44 14.63 6.99
CA GLY A 317 1.34 13.56 7.98
C GLY A 317 2.04 12.26 7.55
N PRO A 318 1.92 11.18 8.32
CA PRO A 318 2.53 9.90 7.98
C PRO A 318 1.88 9.26 6.74
N ILE A 319 0.57 9.48 6.54
CA ILE A 319 -0.24 9.02 5.41
C ILE A 319 -1.00 10.23 4.87
N ALA A 320 -0.99 10.43 3.54
CA ALA A 320 -1.74 11.52 2.92
C ALA A 320 -3.00 11.05 2.18
N CYS A 321 -3.97 11.94 2.07
CA CYS A 321 -5.04 11.79 1.10
C CYS A 321 -4.47 11.85 -0.32
N ASN A 322 -4.87 10.94 -1.19
CA ASN A 322 -4.47 10.98 -2.59
C ASN A 322 -5.07 12.23 -3.27
N PRO A 323 -4.26 13.14 -3.84
CA PRO A 323 -4.74 14.42 -4.37
C PRO A 323 -5.63 14.29 -5.61
N VAL A 324 -5.64 13.13 -6.24
CA VAL A 324 -6.37 12.87 -7.50
C VAL A 324 -7.72 12.23 -7.23
N ILE A 325 -7.78 11.21 -6.36
CA ILE A 325 -8.94 10.32 -6.25
C ILE A 325 -9.59 10.32 -4.85
N ALA A 326 -8.95 10.86 -3.81
CA ALA A 326 -9.54 10.86 -2.48
C ALA A 326 -10.81 11.71 -2.44
N PRO A 327 -11.86 11.29 -1.69
CA PRO A 327 -13.06 12.11 -1.52
C PRO A 327 -12.75 13.39 -0.75
N PRO A 328 -13.55 14.47 -0.92
CA PRO A 328 -13.34 15.74 -0.23
C PRO A 328 -13.38 15.66 1.30
N SER A 329 -13.95 14.57 1.84
CA SER A 329 -14.02 14.28 3.27
C SER A 329 -12.73 13.67 3.82
N CYS A 330 -11.75 13.34 2.97
CA CYS A 330 -10.47 12.79 3.41
C CYS A 330 -9.68 13.83 4.20
N ASP A 331 -9.19 13.42 5.37
CA ASP A 331 -8.37 14.24 6.25
C ASP A 331 -7.11 13.46 6.63
N SER A 332 -5.95 13.88 6.14
CA SER A 332 -4.67 13.22 6.37
C SER A 332 -4.29 13.14 7.85
N ASP A 333 -4.75 14.09 8.68
CA ASP A 333 -4.42 14.15 10.10
C ASP A 333 -5.05 13.01 10.93
N VAL A 334 -6.05 12.31 10.36
CA VAL A 334 -6.81 11.27 11.07
C VAL A 334 -6.75 9.89 10.41
N ILE A 335 -6.02 9.73 9.29
CA ILE A 335 -5.95 8.45 8.58
C ILE A 335 -5.21 7.40 9.42
N GLU A 336 -4.07 7.76 9.95
CA GLU A 336 -3.28 6.91 10.84
C GLU A 336 -2.67 7.79 11.93
N PHE A 337 -3.06 7.53 13.18
CA PHE A 337 -2.47 8.23 14.31
C PHE A 337 -1.09 7.61 14.58
N SER A 338 -0.04 8.39 14.40
CA SER A 338 1.23 8.13 15.04
C SER A 338 1.15 8.70 16.45
N ASP A 339 1.25 7.87 17.46
CA ASP A 339 1.55 8.31 18.85
C ASP A 339 3.01 8.82 18.92
N LEU A 340 3.42 9.67 17.94
CA LEU A 340 4.74 10.28 17.86
C LEU A 340 4.82 11.54 18.75
#